data_9e03b5ccbb4742fa2ee3357067fac759
#
_entry.id   9e03b5ccbb4742fa2ee3357067fac759
#
_cell.length_a   1.000
_cell.length_b   1.000
_cell.length_c   1.000
_cell.angle_alpha   90.00
_cell.angle_beta   90.00
_cell.angle_gamma   90.00
#
_symmetry.space_group_name_H-M   'P 1'
#
loop_
_entity.id
_entity.type
_entity.pdbx_description
1 polymer ?
#
loop_
_entity_poly.entity_id
_entity_poly.type
_entity_poly.pdbx_seq_one_letter_code
_entity_poly.pdbx_strand_id
1 'polypeptide(L)'
;MRRGGLRQTSPSCRSFCGRPDSIPAGLGIILAACCGVRNRFIEPCLPSRAKRPPAGPDWIYEIKHDGFRIMARRDAVAGVHLITRHGHDFTSRFPLAAAAVGALPANSFLIDCEAIVTNAKGLAIFDLIRRKRHGADAVLIAFDLIELDGEDLRRSPIEHRKSKLAKLVRGPHPGIVLNEFFEGDGDILFKHACKLGCEGIVSKRLGSPYRSGRSLHWLKIKNPHAPG
;
A
#
# COMPACT_ATOMS: atom_id res chain seq x y z
N MET A 1 46.43 1.30 -47.99
CA MET A 1 46.09 0.30 -46.97
C MET A 1 44.67 0.60 -46.45
N ARG A 2 43.70 -0.17 -46.85
CA ARG A 2 42.25 -0.02 -46.51
C ARG A 2 41.93 -0.89 -45.29
N ARG A 3 41.37 -0.32 -44.23
CA ARG A 3 40.81 -1.08 -43.12
C ARG A 3 39.26 -1.02 -43.22
N GLY A 4 38.66 -2.19 -43.48
CA GLY A 4 37.21 -2.35 -43.51
C GLY A 4 36.62 -2.44 -42.13
N GLY A 5 35.53 -1.67 -41.91
CA GLY A 5 34.70 -1.76 -40.72
C GLY A 5 33.59 -2.76 -40.89
N LEU A 6 33.54 -3.74 -40.00
CA LEU A 6 32.42 -4.70 -39.86
C LEU A 6 31.24 -4.05 -39.16
N ARG A 7 30.11 -3.95 -39.85
CA ARG A 7 28.82 -3.62 -39.27
C ARG A 7 28.17 -4.90 -38.74
N GLN A 8 27.91 -4.93 -37.43
CA GLN A 8 27.05 -5.95 -36.82
C GLN A 8 25.60 -5.57 -37.02
N THR A 9 24.85 -6.40 -37.73
CA THR A 9 23.41 -6.32 -37.90
C THR A 9 22.73 -7.18 -36.84
N SER A 10 21.87 -6.61 -36.01
CA SER A 10 20.99 -7.32 -35.09
C SER A 10 19.88 -8.04 -35.86
N PRO A 11 19.46 -9.28 -35.47
CA PRO A 11 18.37 -9.98 -36.12
C PRO A 11 17.00 -9.44 -35.62
N SER A 12 16.16 -9.04 -36.56
CA SER A 12 14.77 -8.73 -36.36
C SER A 12 13.95 -9.99 -36.08
N CYS A 13 13.17 -9.95 -34.99
CA CYS A 13 12.19 -10.98 -34.66
C CYS A 13 11.00 -10.85 -35.65
N ARG A 14 10.94 -11.71 -36.67
CA ARG A 14 9.75 -11.87 -37.53
C ARG A 14 8.95 -13.09 -37.07
N SER A 15 7.68 -12.84 -36.83
CA SER A 15 6.53 -13.70 -36.67
C SER A 15 6.63 -15.09 -37.30
N PHE A 16 6.42 -16.12 -36.47
CA PHE A 16 6.03 -17.46 -36.91
C PHE A 16 4.60 -17.71 -36.44
N CYS A 17 3.66 -17.55 -37.38
CA CYS A 17 2.28 -17.99 -37.25
C CYS A 17 2.17 -19.30 -38.04
N GLY A 18 2.35 -20.44 -37.36
CA GLY A 18 2.16 -21.79 -37.95
C GLY A 18 0.95 -22.44 -37.29
N ARG A 19 0.09 -23.06 -38.10
CA ARG A 19 -1.15 -23.77 -37.72
C ARG A 19 -0.85 -24.99 -36.82
N PRO A 20 -1.80 -25.35 -35.92
CA PRO A 20 -1.62 -26.47 -35.00
C PRO A 20 -2.11 -27.79 -35.65
N ASP A 21 -1.21 -28.71 -35.99
CA ASP A 21 -1.57 -30.10 -36.16
C ASP A 21 -0.49 -30.96 -35.48
N SER A 22 -0.96 -31.90 -34.62
CA SER A 22 -0.24 -32.97 -33.94
C SER A 22 0.68 -32.58 -32.75
N ILE A 23 0.08 -32.56 -31.55
CA ILE A 23 0.81 -32.65 -30.27
C ILE A 23 0.70 -34.08 -29.74
N PRO A 24 1.81 -34.81 -29.49
CA PRO A 24 1.78 -36.10 -28.85
C PRO A 24 1.37 -35.95 -27.36
N ALA A 25 0.46 -36.86 -26.92
CA ALA A 25 0.02 -36.95 -25.53
C ALA A 25 1.22 -37.39 -24.66
N GLY A 26 1.72 -36.49 -23.79
CA GLY A 26 2.76 -36.87 -22.83
C GLY A 26 3.58 -35.75 -22.19
N LEU A 27 3.21 -34.46 -22.32
CA LEU A 27 3.92 -33.38 -21.62
C LEU A 27 2.95 -32.26 -21.25
N GLY A 28 1.94 -32.63 -20.51
CA GLY A 28 0.99 -31.67 -19.93
C GLY A 28 1.32 -31.33 -18.51
N ILE A 29 2.24 -30.43 -18.25
CA ILE A 29 2.39 -29.57 -17.06
C ILE A 29 3.65 -28.75 -17.31
N ILE A 30 3.56 -27.56 -17.78
CA ILE A 30 4.36 -26.33 -17.60
C ILE A 30 4.09 -25.40 -18.79
N LEU A 31 2.86 -24.90 -18.91
CA LEU A 31 2.54 -23.78 -19.80
C LEU A 31 1.37 -22.93 -19.25
N ALA A 32 1.46 -22.62 -17.95
CA ALA A 32 0.50 -21.72 -17.31
C ALA A 32 1.24 -20.68 -16.45
N ALA A 33 2.23 -20.00 -17.00
CA ALA A 33 2.91 -18.94 -16.27
C ALA A 33 3.58 -17.90 -17.17
N CYS A 34 2.98 -17.57 -18.30
CA CYS A 34 3.37 -16.37 -19.08
C CYS A 34 2.21 -15.37 -19.16
N CYS A 35 1.35 -15.33 -18.14
CA CYS A 35 0.50 -14.16 -17.96
C CYS A 35 1.35 -13.12 -17.22
N GLY A 36 1.96 -12.20 -17.98
CA GLY A 36 2.80 -11.14 -17.46
C GLY A 36 2.07 -10.46 -16.31
N VAL A 37 2.68 -10.47 -15.12
CA VAL A 37 2.27 -9.67 -13.97
C VAL A 37 2.28 -8.23 -14.47
N ARG A 38 1.14 -7.74 -14.89
CA ARG A 38 0.95 -6.31 -15.12
C ARG A 38 1.08 -5.70 -13.74
N ASN A 39 2.20 -5.05 -13.47
CA ASN A 39 2.38 -4.18 -12.32
C ASN A 39 1.35 -3.04 -12.45
N ARG A 40 0.08 -3.37 -12.19
CA ARG A 40 -1.04 -2.47 -12.35
C ARG A 40 -1.07 -1.58 -11.13
N PHE A 41 -0.53 -0.38 -11.27
CA PHE A 41 -0.67 0.64 -10.24
C PHE A 41 -2.17 0.79 -9.91
N ILE A 42 -2.51 0.62 -8.63
CA ILE A 42 -3.86 0.86 -8.11
C ILE A 42 -3.83 2.23 -7.44
N GLU A 43 -4.62 3.15 -7.98
CA GLU A 43 -4.77 4.47 -7.38
C GLU A 43 -5.36 4.35 -5.97
N PRO A 44 -4.78 5.03 -4.96
CA PRO A 44 -5.28 4.97 -3.59
C PRO A 44 -6.69 5.53 -3.42
N CYS A 45 -7.43 4.99 -2.45
CA CYS A 45 -8.67 5.59 -1.96
C CYS A 45 -8.36 6.88 -1.20
N LEU A 46 -8.97 7.99 -1.59
CA LEU A 46 -8.74 9.32 -1.03
C LEU A 46 -9.92 9.76 -0.16
N PRO A 47 -9.72 10.03 1.14
CA PRO A 47 -10.79 10.50 2.01
C PRO A 47 -11.26 11.91 1.63
N SER A 48 -12.58 12.13 1.67
CA SER A 48 -13.18 13.45 1.54
C SER A 48 -13.00 14.25 2.84
N ARG A 49 -13.02 15.58 2.74
CA ARG A 49 -12.95 16.44 3.92
C ARG A 49 -14.31 16.49 4.63
N ALA A 50 -14.28 16.42 5.96
CA ALA A 50 -15.44 16.70 6.80
C ALA A 50 -15.06 17.66 7.92
N LYS A 51 -16.04 18.43 8.41
CA LYS A 51 -15.84 19.38 9.51
C LYS A 51 -15.87 18.69 10.88
N ARG A 52 -16.64 17.61 10.99
CA ARG A 52 -16.81 16.80 12.21
C ARG A 52 -16.82 15.32 11.85
N PRO A 53 -16.47 14.44 12.78
CA PRO A 53 -16.67 13.00 12.63
C PRO A 53 -18.16 12.70 12.40
N PRO A 54 -18.51 11.75 11.54
CA PRO A 54 -19.89 11.27 11.45
C PRO A 54 -20.27 10.56 12.76
N ALA A 55 -21.53 10.63 13.12
CA ALA A 55 -22.09 9.94 14.28
C ALA A 55 -22.73 8.60 13.86
N GLY A 56 -22.88 7.69 14.83
CA GLY A 56 -23.61 6.43 14.67
C GLY A 56 -22.69 5.20 14.55
N PRO A 57 -23.30 4.00 14.64
CA PRO A 57 -22.57 2.74 14.76
C PRO A 57 -21.89 2.29 13.45
N ASP A 58 -22.23 2.91 12.31
CA ASP A 58 -21.75 2.49 11.00
C ASP A 58 -20.33 2.98 10.67
N TRP A 59 -19.60 3.53 11.64
CA TRP A 59 -18.31 4.15 11.42
C TRP A 59 -17.24 3.63 12.36
N ILE A 60 -16.05 3.41 11.80
CA ILE A 60 -14.81 3.23 12.53
C ILE A 60 -13.91 4.43 12.32
N TYR A 61 -13.04 4.67 13.29
CA TYR A 61 -12.16 5.85 13.32
C TYR A 61 -10.72 5.43 13.50
N GLU A 62 -9.83 6.03 12.74
CA GLU A 62 -8.39 5.77 12.78
C GLU A 62 -7.64 7.08 13.00
N ILE A 63 -6.51 7.00 13.68
CA ILE A 63 -5.59 8.14 13.74
C ILE A 63 -5.09 8.45 12.34
N LYS A 64 -5.13 9.72 11.97
CA LYS A 64 -4.52 10.22 10.74
C LYS A 64 -3.08 10.58 11.01
N HIS A 65 -2.19 9.79 10.44
CA HIS A 65 -0.76 10.04 10.48
C HIS A 65 -0.35 10.98 9.34
N ASP A 66 0.69 11.78 9.58
CA ASP A 66 1.26 12.69 8.59
C ASP A 66 2.57 12.13 8.04
N GLY A 67 2.57 11.72 6.78
CA GLY A 67 3.70 11.05 6.15
C GLY A 67 3.59 10.97 4.64
N PHE A 68 4.18 9.93 4.06
CA PHE A 68 4.02 9.58 2.65
C PHE A 68 3.08 8.39 2.49
N ARG A 69 2.01 8.57 1.71
CA ARG A 69 1.15 7.45 1.31
C ARG A 69 1.93 6.46 0.46
N ILE A 70 1.94 5.21 0.89
CA ILE A 70 2.66 4.11 0.27
C ILE A 70 1.71 2.94 -0.01
N MET A 71 1.72 2.48 -1.24
CA MET A 71 1.18 1.21 -1.66
C MET A 71 2.30 0.17 -1.54
N ALA A 72 2.33 -0.58 -0.43
CA ALA A 72 3.33 -1.60 -0.18
C ALA A 72 2.92 -2.89 -0.87
N ARG A 73 3.62 -3.24 -1.94
CA ARG A 73 3.40 -4.46 -2.71
C ARG A 73 4.49 -5.48 -2.42
N ARG A 74 4.10 -6.73 -2.22
CA ARG A 74 4.94 -7.89 -2.40
C ARG A 74 4.43 -8.68 -3.58
N ASP A 75 5.31 -8.98 -4.51
CA ASP A 75 5.07 -9.86 -5.65
C ASP A 75 5.99 -11.08 -5.54
N ALA A 76 5.47 -12.27 -5.83
CA ALA A 76 6.23 -13.51 -5.70
C ALA A 76 7.48 -13.58 -6.63
N VAL A 77 7.46 -12.84 -7.75
CA VAL A 77 8.53 -12.79 -8.74
C VAL A 77 9.33 -11.50 -8.68
N ALA A 78 8.63 -10.34 -8.66
CA ALA A 78 9.25 -9.03 -8.70
C ALA A 78 9.77 -8.56 -7.32
N GLY A 79 9.34 -9.21 -6.23
CA GLY A 79 9.78 -8.86 -4.88
C GLY A 79 8.96 -7.74 -4.23
N VAL A 80 9.62 -6.90 -3.40
CA VAL A 80 8.99 -5.83 -2.63
C VAL A 80 9.11 -4.50 -3.36
N HIS A 81 7.99 -3.76 -3.44
CA HIS A 81 7.93 -2.41 -3.96
C HIS A 81 7.12 -1.50 -3.03
N LEU A 82 7.66 -0.35 -2.67
CA LEU A 82 7.02 0.69 -1.89
C LEU A 82 6.67 1.86 -2.81
N ILE A 83 5.47 1.85 -3.37
CA ILE A 83 5.06 2.80 -4.41
C ILE A 83 4.28 3.95 -3.77
N THR A 84 4.70 5.19 -4.02
CA THR A 84 3.99 6.38 -3.55
C THR A 84 2.65 6.54 -4.28
N ARG A 85 1.78 7.39 -3.75
CA ARG A 85 0.49 7.72 -4.40
C ARG A 85 0.62 8.29 -5.82
N HIS A 86 1.80 8.74 -6.21
CA HIS A 86 2.10 9.28 -7.55
C HIS A 86 2.89 8.30 -8.43
N GLY A 87 3.05 7.04 -7.99
CA GLY A 87 3.71 6.00 -8.77
C GLY A 87 5.24 5.97 -8.66
N HIS A 88 5.86 6.77 -7.77
CA HIS A 88 7.32 6.72 -7.55
C HIS A 88 7.68 5.55 -6.63
N ASP A 89 8.72 4.81 -6.96
CA ASP A 89 9.25 3.74 -6.13
C ASP A 89 10.18 4.30 -5.03
N PHE A 90 9.79 4.11 -3.77
CA PHE A 90 10.54 4.51 -2.58
C PHE A 90 11.14 3.32 -1.82
N THR A 91 11.24 2.15 -2.42
CA THR A 91 11.76 0.93 -1.80
C THR A 91 13.16 1.14 -1.23
N SER A 92 14.07 1.69 -2.02
CA SER A 92 15.44 2.01 -1.58
C SER A 92 15.51 3.16 -0.56
N ARG A 93 14.48 4.01 -0.54
CA ARG A 93 14.39 5.13 0.41
C ARG A 93 13.99 4.69 1.82
N PHE A 94 13.21 3.60 1.94
CA PHE A 94 12.65 3.08 3.19
C PHE A 94 13.08 1.62 3.44
N PRO A 95 14.38 1.35 3.65
CA PRO A 95 14.92 -0.01 3.70
C PRO A 95 14.36 -0.84 4.87
N LEU A 96 14.15 -0.23 6.05
CA LEU A 96 13.53 -0.90 7.21
C LEU A 96 12.11 -1.38 6.88
N ALA A 97 11.30 -0.49 6.29
CA ALA A 97 9.95 -0.80 5.87
C ALA A 97 9.92 -1.87 4.77
N ALA A 98 10.83 -1.80 3.79
CA ALA A 98 10.93 -2.79 2.72
C ALA A 98 11.29 -4.18 3.27
N ALA A 99 12.23 -4.26 4.21
CA ALA A 99 12.60 -5.51 4.87
C ALA A 99 11.41 -6.10 5.66
N ALA A 100 10.67 -5.25 6.40
CA ALA A 100 9.49 -5.67 7.14
C ALA A 100 8.39 -6.22 6.22
N VAL A 101 8.09 -5.55 5.10
CA VAL A 101 7.14 -6.02 4.08
C VAL A 101 7.60 -7.36 3.49
N GLY A 102 8.89 -7.52 3.21
CA GLY A 102 9.47 -8.77 2.72
C GLY A 102 9.36 -9.95 3.70
N ALA A 103 9.25 -9.68 5.00
CA ALA A 103 9.15 -10.70 6.05
C ALA A 103 7.70 -11.14 6.37
N LEU A 104 6.68 -10.47 5.84
CA LEU A 104 5.28 -10.83 6.11
C LEU A 104 4.93 -12.21 5.54
N PRO A 105 4.06 -13.00 6.24
CA PRO A 105 3.79 -14.40 5.92
C PRO A 105 2.74 -14.57 4.81
N ALA A 106 2.99 -14.05 3.61
CA ALA A 106 2.15 -14.26 2.42
C ALA A 106 3.01 -14.20 1.16
N ASN A 107 2.60 -14.87 0.07
CA ASN A 107 3.39 -14.89 -1.17
C ASN A 107 3.26 -13.58 -1.96
N SER A 108 2.06 -13.02 -1.99
CA SER A 108 1.80 -11.76 -2.68
C SER A 108 0.72 -10.95 -1.97
N PHE A 109 0.86 -9.62 -1.97
CA PHE A 109 -0.15 -8.72 -1.41
C PHE A 109 0.04 -7.28 -1.87
N LEU A 110 -1.00 -6.47 -1.64
CA LEU A 110 -0.96 -5.02 -1.76
C LEU A 110 -1.61 -4.41 -0.52
N ILE A 111 -0.81 -3.71 0.27
CA ILE A 111 -1.24 -3.01 1.50
C ILE A 111 -1.20 -1.50 1.26
N ASP A 112 -2.22 -0.80 1.73
CA ASP A 112 -2.29 0.66 1.73
C ASP A 112 -1.81 1.18 3.08
N CYS A 113 -0.75 2.00 3.07
CA CYS A 113 -0.01 2.42 4.26
C CYS A 113 0.25 3.93 4.24
N GLU A 114 0.59 4.47 5.41
CA GLU A 114 1.28 5.75 5.54
C GLU A 114 2.70 5.48 6.08
N ALA A 115 3.74 5.91 5.35
CA ALA A 115 5.11 5.86 5.85
C ALA A 115 5.36 7.08 6.73
N ILE A 116 5.83 6.86 7.95
CA ILE A 116 6.08 7.91 8.93
C ILE A 116 7.47 7.79 9.55
N VAL A 117 7.96 8.90 10.07
CA VAL A 117 9.06 8.95 11.06
C VAL A 117 8.52 9.70 12.27
N THR A 118 8.74 9.15 13.45
CA THR A 118 8.23 9.74 14.69
C THR A 118 9.32 10.54 15.42
N ASN A 119 8.88 11.53 16.20
CA ASN A 119 9.74 12.17 17.20
C ASN A 119 9.87 11.32 18.47
N ALA A 120 10.63 11.79 19.46
CA ALA A 120 10.82 11.12 20.75
C ALA A 120 9.52 10.88 21.55
N LYS A 121 8.41 11.57 21.20
CA LYS A 121 7.08 11.39 21.80
C LYS A 121 6.19 10.40 21.02
N GLY A 122 6.72 9.76 19.97
CA GLY A 122 5.97 8.84 19.12
C GLY A 122 5.03 9.51 18.10
N LEU A 123 5.06 10.84 17.96
CA LEU A 123 4.24 11.56 16.97
C LEU A 123 4.91 11.55 15.60
N ALA A 124 4.12 11.26 14.57
CA ALA A 124 4.55 11.38 13.18
C ALA A 124 4.84 12.85 12.83
N ILE A 125 6.01 13.11 12.27
CA ILE A 125 6.45 14.45 11.87
C ILE A 125 6.84 14.43 10.41
N PHE A 126 6.06 15.10 9.55
CA PHE A 126 6.29 15.13 8.11
C PHE A 126 7.67 15.67 7.73
N ASP A 127 8.14 16.70 8.41
CA ASP A 127 9.47 17.28 8.16
C ASP A 127 10.62 16.29 8.40
N LEU A 128 10.46 15.31 9.28
CA LEU A 128 11.46 14.26 9.47
C LEU A 128 11.50 13.33 8.26
N ILE A 129 10.36 12.76 7.86
CA ILE A 129 10.32 11.79 6.76
C ILE A 129 10.61 12.45 5.40
N ARG A 130 10.31 13.74 5.23
CA ARG A 130 10.64 14.50 4.03
C ARG A 130 12.15 14.56 3.78
N ARG A 131 12.97 14.62 4.84
CA ARG A 131 14.42 14.63 4.75
C ARG A 131 14.93 13.22 4.46
N LYS A 132 15.61 13.02 3.31
CA LYS A 132 16.09 11.70 2.86
C LYS A 132 16.90 10.92 3.93
N ARG A 133 17.67 11.62 4.76
CA ARG A 133 18.51 11.03 5.82
C ARG A 133 17.73 10.23 6.87
N HIS A 134 16.44 10.54 7.09
CA HIS A 134 15.59 9.85 8.05
C HIS A 134 14.74 8.73 7.39
N GLY A 135 14.90 8.51 6.09
CA GLY A 135 14.14 7.45 5.40
C GLY A 135 14.47 6.05 5.91
N ALA A 136 15.69 5.83 6.43
CA ALA A 136 16.10 4.54 6.98
C ALA A 136 15.25 4.12 8.18
N ASP A 137 14.74 5.08 8.96
CA ASP A 137 13.95 4.85 10.18
C ASP A 137 12.43 4.87 9.91
N ALA A 138 12.02 4.94 8.64
CA ALA A 138 10.61 5.02 8.29
C ALA A 138 9.88 3.73 8.63
N VAL A 139 8.71 3.87 9.27
CA VAL A 139 7.79 2.79 9.59
C VAL A 139 6.50 2.97 8.80
N LEU A 140 5.96 1.87 8.26
CA LEU A 140 4.67 1.85 7.60
C LEU A 140 3.55 1.65 8.63
N ILE A 141 2.58 2.54 8.62
CA ILE A 141 1.32 2.38 9.34
C ILE A 141 0.30 1.81 8.36
N ALA A 142 0.04 0.50 8.47
CA ALA A 142 -0.83 -0.25 7.56
C ALA A 142 -2.29 -0.08 7.96
N PHE A 143 -3.16 0.37 7.05
CA PHE A 143 -4.56 0.66 7.37
C PHE A 143 -5.58 0.04 6.41
N ASP A 144 -5.18 -0.54 5.28
CA ASP A 144 -6.07 -1.32 4.40
C ASP A 144 -5.31 -2.39 3.61
N LEU A 145 -6.00 -3.46 3.23
CA LEU A 145 -5.47 -4.57 2.43
C LEU A 145 -6.28 -4.70 1.14
N ILE A 146 -5.60 -4.57 0.01
CA ILE A 146 -6.21 -4.46 -1.31
C ILE A 146 -6.20 -5.79 -2.06
N GLU A 147 -5.10 -6.52 -1.94
CA GLU A 147 -4.88 -7.82 -2.57
C GLU A 147 -4.16 -8.74 -1.58
N LEU A 148 -4.47 -10.04 -1.59
CA LEU A 148 -3.79 -11.06 -0.79
C LEU A 148 -3.76 -12.38 -1.58
N ASP A 149 -2.55 -12.92 -1.86
CA ASP A 149 -2.32 -14.18 -2.54
C ASP A 149 -3.18 -14.37 -3.81
N GLY A 150 -3.28 -13.30 -4.61
CA GLY A 150 -4.02 -13.25 -5.87
C GLY A 150 -5.51 -12.90 -5.73
N GLU A 151 -6.05 -12.82 -4.51
CA GLU A 151 -7.43 -12.40 -4.25
C GLU A 151 -7.53 -10.86 -4.25
N ASP A 152 -8.38 -10.29 -5.11
CA ASP A 152 -8.74 -8.88 -5.10
C ASP A 152 -9.80 -8.58 -4.03
N LEU A 153 -9.40 -7.91 -2.96
CA LEU A 153 -10.25 -7.61 -1.81
C LEU A 153 -11.01 -6.28 -1.93
N ARG A 154 -10.85 -5.52 -3.01
CA ARG A 154 -11.43 -4.18 -3.12
C ARG A 154 -12.95 -4.15 -2.99
N ARG A 155 -13.64 -5.22 -3.41
CA ARG A 155 -15.10 -5.33 -3.28
C ARG A 155 -15.57 -5.81 -1.91
N SER A 156 -14.68 -6.36 -1.11
CA SER A 156 -14.99 -6.84 0.23
C SER A 156 -15.28 -5.70 1.21
N PRO A 157 -16.13 -5.89 2.21
CA PRO A 157 -16.34 -4.96 3.30
C PRO A 157 -15.02 -4.57 4.01
N ILE A 158 -14.90 -3.33 4.50
CA ILE A 158 -13.69 -2.84 5.13
C ILE A 158 -13.28 -3.66 6.36
N GLU A 159 -14.24 -4.10 7.16
CA GLU A 159 -14.01 -4.96 8.33
C GLU A 159 -13.36 -6.29 7.97
N HIS A 160 -13.75 -6.87 6.81
CA HIS A 160 -13.13 -8.10 6.31
C HIS A 160 -11.67 -7.84 5.87
N ARG A 161 -11.42 -6.76 5.14
CA ARG A 161 -10.07 -6.37 4.72
C ARG A 161 -9.16 -6.10 5.92
N LYS A 162 -9.68 -5.39 6.94
CA LYS A 162 -8.94 -5.12 8.18
C LYS A 162 -8.64 -6.38 8.99
N SER A 163 -9.58 -7.31 9.07
CA SER A 163 -9.35 -8.59 9.74
C SER A 163 -8.23 -9.39 9.07
N LYS A 164 -8.22 -9.45 7.72
CA LYS A 164 -7.13 -10.08 6.96
C LYS A 164 -5.80 -9.33 7.14
N LEU A 165 -5.81 -7.98 7.12
CA LEU A 165 -4.63 -7.16 7.36
C LEU A 165 -4.03 -7.42 8.74
N ALA A 166 -4.86 -7.42 9.79
CA ALA A 166 -4.41 -7.68 11.16
C ALA A 166 -3.77 -9.06 11.32
N LYS A 167 -4.28 -10.07 10.61
CA LYS A 167 -3.66 -11.41 10.58
C LYS A 167 -2.31 -11.39 9.85
N LEU A 168 -2.22 -10.68 8.72
CA LEU A 168 -1.02 -10.60 7.89
C LEU A 168 0.14 -9.90 8.62
N VAL A 169 -0.14 -8.79 9.34
CA VAL A 169 0.89 -8.01 10.07
C VAL A 169 1.04 -8.42 11.53
N ARG A 170 0.47 -9.58 11.92
CA ARG A 170 0.60 -10.08 13.30
C ARG A 170 2.04 -10.40 13.65
N GLY A 171 2.47 -9.95 14.82
CA GLY A 171 3.81 -10.23 15.36
C GLY A 171 4.76 -9.03 15.29
N PRO A 172 6.00 -9.19 15.78
CA PRO A 172 6.98 -8.12 15.78
C PRO A 172 7.63 -7.98 14.40
N HIS A 173 7.16 -7.02 13.64
CA HIS A 173 7.75 -6.65 12.35
C HIS A 173 8.29 -5.21 12.44
N PRO A 174 9.56 -4.99 12.85
CA PRO A 174 10.15 -3.66 12.85
C PRO A 174 10.03 -3.04 11.45
N GLY A 175 9.37 -1.88 11.33
CA GLY A 175 9.16 -1.20 10.04
C GLY A 175 7.76 -1.30 9.45
N ILE A 176 6.84 -2.11 10.03
CA ILE A 176 5.41 -2.08 9.70
C ILE A 176 4.55 -2.34 10.94
N VAL A 177 3.50 -1.54 11.12
CA VAL A 177 2.56 -1.61 12.25
C VAL A 177 1.13 -1.46 11.73
N LEU A 178 0.19 -2.19 12.35
CA LEU A 178 -1.24 -2.02 12.06
C LEU A 178 -1.71 -0.65 12.57
N ASN A 179 -2.44 0.08 11.74
CA ASN A 179 -3.23 1.23 12.19
C ASN A 179 -4.52 0.70 12.83
N GLU A 180 -4.55 0.71 14.14
CA GLU A 180 -5.74 0.30 14.88
C GLU A 180 -6.89 1.26 14.62
N PHE A 181 -8.11 0.73 14.73
CA PHE A 181 -9.33 1.51 14.63
C PHE A 181 -10.11 1.46 15.93
N PHE A 182 -10.94 2.45 16.11
CA PHE A 182 -11.79 2.63 17.27
C PHE A 182 -13.25 2.70 16.82
N GLU A 183 -14.14 2.16 17.63
CA GLU A 183 -15.57 2.26 17.51
C GLU A 183 -16.13 3.20 18.59
N GLY A 184 -17.36 3.66 18.44
CA GLY A 184 -18.04 4.50 19.44
C GLY A 184 -18.10 5.97 19.02
N ASP A 185 -17.79 6.89 19.94
CA ASP A 185 -17.95 8.35 19.74
C ASP A 185 -16.74 8.97 19.03
N GLY A 186 -16.92 9.31 17.75
CA GLY A 186 -15.87 9.93 16.92
C GLY A 186 -15.46 11.33 17.40
N ASP A 187 -16.34 12.11 18.02
CA ASP A 187 -16.01 13.43 18.57
C ASP A 187 -15.09 13.32 19.78
N ILE A 188 -15.32 12.31 20.64
CA ILE A 188 -14.44 12.01 21.78
C ILE A 188 -13.06 11.62 21.26
N LEU A 189 -12.98 10.67 20.31
CA LEU A 189 -11.71 10.26 19.75
C LEU A 189 -10.97 11.43 19.07
N PHE A 190 -11.70 12.25 18.30
CA PHE A 190 -11.10 13.41 17.63
C PHE A 190 -10.50 14.40 18.64
N LYS A 191 -11.22 14.71 19.73
CA LYS A 191 -10.70 15.55 20.80
C LYS A 191 -9.43 14.98 21.43
N HIS A 192 -9.37 13.65 21.65
CA HIS A 192 -8.16 12.99 22.18
C HIS A 192 -7.01 13.07 21.18
N ALA A 193 -7.25 12.78 19.90
CA ALA A 193 -6.24 12.90 18.85
C ALA A 193 -5.67 14.32 18.76
N CYS A 194 -6.52 15.35 18.88
CA CYS A 194 -6.08 16.75 18.92
C CYS A 194 -5.21 17.06 20.13
N LYS A 195 -5.60 16.59 21.33
CA LYS A 195 -4.81 16.79 22.58
C LYS A 195 -3.43 16.13 22.50
N LEU A 196 -3.32 14.98 21.82
CA LEU A 196 -2.06 14.29 21.59
C LEU A 196 -1.20 14.95 20.51
N GLY A 197 -1.72 15.93 19.76
CA GLY A 197 -1.02 16.59 18.66
C GLY A 197 -1.02 15.83 17.34
N CYS A 198 -1.90 14.84 17.19
CA CYS A 198 -2.06 14.12 15.93
C CYS A 198 -2.61 15.03 14.82
N GLU A 199 -2.35 14.71 13.54
CA GLU A 199 -2.87 15.47 12.39
C GLU A 199 -4.41 15.47 12.31
N GLY A 200 -5.08 14.52 12.96
CA GLY A 200 -6.52 14.35 12.99
C GLY A 200 -6.92 12.89 12.99
N ILE A 201 -8.11 12.63 12.45
CA ILE A 201 -8.63 11.27 12.28
C ILE A 201 -9.17 11.03 10.87
N VAL A 202 -9.31 9.75 10.51
CA VAL A 202 -10.04 9.29 9.32
C VAL A 202 -11.18 8.40 9.80
N SER A 203 -12.43 8.82 9.51
CA SER A 203 -13.63 8.00 9.72
C SER A 203 -13.86 7.16 8.47
N LYS A 204 -14.11 5.86 8.65
CA LYS A 204 -14.35 4.93 7.55
C LYS A 204 -15.67 4.21 7.78
N ARG A 205 -16.53 4.16 6.76
CA ARG A 205 -17.84 3.54 6.89
C ARG A 205 -17.74 2.02 6.84
N LEU A 206 -18.37 1.33 7.80
CA LEU A 206 -18.51 -0.12 7.81
C LEU A 206 -19.22 -0.62 6.54
N GLY A 207 -18.93 -1.83 6.11
CA GLY A 207 -19.46 -2.41 4.89
C GLY A 207 -18.89 -1.81 3.59
N SER A 208 -18.08 -0.73 3.66
CA SER A 208 -17.64 -0.02 2.46
C SER A 208 -16.56 -0.79 1.68
N PRO A 209 -16.67 -0.80 0.32
CA PRO A 209 -15.61 -1.29 -0.53
C PRO A 209 -14.44 -0.29 -0.62
N TYR A 210 -13.28 -0.78 -1.06
CA TYR A 210 -12.16 0.09 -1.45
C TYR A 210 -12.37 0.62 -2.87
N ARG A 211 -12.39 1.93 -3.02
CA ARG A 211 -12.55 2.59 -4.32
C ARG A 211 -11.40 3.55 -4.56
N SER A 212 -10.75 3.42 -5.71
CA SER A 212 -9.73 4.36 -6.16
C SER A 212 -10.29 5.77 -6.31
N GLY A 213 -9.47 6.77 -6.03
CA GLY A 213 -9.87 8.17 -6.09
C GLY A 213 -10.67 8.61 -4.86
N ARG A 214 -11.42 9.72 -4.99
CA ARG A 214 -12.13 10.33 -3.86
C ARG A 214 -13.35 9.52 -3.45
N SER A 215 -13.43 9.23 -2.14
CA SER A 215 -14.50 8.44 -1.53
C SER A 215 -15.26 9.26 -0.49
N LEU A 216 -16.58 9.12 -0.47
CA LEU A 216 -17.46 9.63 0.60
C LEU A 216 -17.59 8.63 1.77
N HIS A 217 -17.13 7.39 1.60
CA HIS A 217 -17.08 6.40 2.67
C HIS A 217 -15.89 6.57 3.59
N TRP A 218 -14.91 7.40 3.18
CA TRP A 218 -13.77 7.78 4.01
C TRP A 218 -13.77 9.29 4.19
N LEU A 219 -13.79 9.73 5.44
CA LEU A 219 -13.85 11.15 5.80
C LEU A 219 -12.66 11.52 6.66
N LYS A 220 -11.89 12.55 6.25
CA LYS A 220 -10.79 13.07 7.06
C LYS A 220 -11.21 14.33 7.80
N ILE A 221 -10.95 14.34 9.08
CA ILE A 221 -11.16 15.47 9.98
C ILE A 221 -9.78 15.89 10.49
N LYS A 222 -9.37 17.11 10.11
CA LYS A 222 -8.05 17.61 10.48
C LYS A 222 -8.09 18.35 11.80
N ASN A 223 -7.07 18.14 12.61
CA ASN A 223 -6.79 18.95 13.78
C ASN A 223 -6.36 20.36 13.33
N PRO A 224 -7.07 21.43 13.72
CA PRO A 224 -6.72 22.79 13.31
C PRO A 224 -5.40 23.30 13.92
N HIS A 225 -4.90 22.62 14.96
CA HIS A 225 -3.70 22.99 15.70
C HIS A 225 -2.53 22.03 15.46
N ALA A 226 -2.67 21.06 14.53
CA ALA A 226 -1.56 20.18 14.21
C ALA A 226 -0.42 20.97 13.57
N PRO A 227 0.84 20.66 13.92
CA PRO A 227 1.98 21.20 13.19
C PRO A 227 1.88 20.78 11.72
N GLY A 228 1.98 21.74 10.80
CA GLY A 228 1.93 21.52 9.34
C GLY A 228 3.23 21.00 8.77
#